data_5073c80554a4dad6f6b6a2eca40dd58f
#
_entry.id   5073c80554a4dad6f6b6a2eca40dd58f
#
_cell.length_a   1.000
_cell.length_b   1.000
_cell.length_c   1.000
_cell.angle_alpha   90.00
_cell.angle_beta   90.00
_cell.angle_gamma   90.00
#
_symmetry.space_group_name_H-M   'P 1'
#
loop_
_entity.id
_entity.type
_entity.pdbx_description
1 polymer ?
#
loop_
_entity_poly.entity_id
_entity_poly.type
_entity_poly.pdbx_seq_one_letter_code
_entity_poly.pdbx_strand_id
1 'polypeptide(L)'
;MTLIMGLTACGKKKDDGPVEKISVIGDVNETTLKLNANGSVIEIACEDFAHTEAAIDTSTLEEFIKSEIDKYNAEAGGNKITFLEYQNDDNFVRTAIQYIDIDTYNSFNLMELAMSEFNKEAADKIVKDEQASLTDAAKSIDMDEMSEEEKAELEEELAGAGYNLEDIESGLLDETASEGDAEELVATFTDASTGSVVKSDEITDSSYMMIITDEPMNYYINGGKIVYYNKNCELVNETTVKVSGEGKAVIVYTFNF
;
A
#
# COMPACT_ATOMS: atom_id res chain seq x y z
N MET A 1 -44.31 -23.86 -55.52
CA MET A 1 -43.36 -24.94 -55.32
C MET A 1 -41.98 -24.31 -55.24
N THR A 2 -41.55 -23.95 -54.04
CA THR A 2 -40.33 -23.18 -53.82
C THR A 2 -39.30 -24.04 -53.08
N LEU A 3 -38.23 -24.31 -53.81
CA LEU A 3 -37.15 -25.19 -53.38
C LEU A 3 -36.19 -24.39 -52.44
N ILE A 4 -36.11 -24.78 -51.19
CA ILE A 4 -35.15 -24.21 -50.22
C ILE A 4 -33.90 -25.12 -50.26
N MET A 5 -32.80 -24.58 -50.80
CA MET A 5 -31.49 -25.19 -50.72
C MET A 5 -30.86 -24.86 -49.35
N GLY A 6 -30.70 -25.90 -48.52
CA GLY A 6 -29.93 -25.78 -47.28
C GLY A 6 -28.44 -25.74 -47.56
N LEU A 7 -27.81 -24.65 -47.19
CA LEU A 7 -26.35 -24.53 -47.11
C LEU A 7 -25.88 -25.10 -45.77
N THR A 8 -25.33 -26.29 -45.78
CA THR A 8 -24.55 -26.84 -44.67
C THR A 8 -23.16 -26.21 -44.67
N ALA A 9 -23.01 -25.21 -43.86
CA ALA A 9 -21.68 -24.68 -43.57
C ALA A 9 -20.94 -25.64 -42.63
N CYS A 10 -20.00 -26.42 -43.18
CA CYS A 10 -18.99 -27.11 -42.41
C CYS A 10 -18.04 -26.07 -41.77
N GLY A 11 -18.35 -25.66 -40.53
CA GLY A 11 -17.43 -24.91 -39.69
C GLY A 11 -16.26 -25.82 -39.30
N LYS A 12 -15.07 -25.56 -39.85
CA LYS A 12 -13.82 -26.08 -39.29
C LYS A 12 -13.74 -25.57 -37.85
N LYS A 13 -13.81 -26.46 -36.85
CA LYS A 13 -13.33 -26.18 -35.51
C LYS A 13 -11.87 -25.75 -35.67
N LYS A 14 -11.55 -24.48 -35.39
CA LYS A 14 -10.20 -24.09 -35.02
C LYS A 14 -9.89 -24.90 -33.76
N ASP A 15 -8.87 -25.73 -33.81
CA ASP A 15 -8.15 -26.17 -32.62
C ASP A 15 -7.59 -24.90 -31.99
N ASP A 16 -8.29 -24.34 -31.04
CA ASP A 16 -7.70 -23.35 -30.13
C ASP A 16 -6.71 -24.17 -29.30
N GLY A 17 -5.44 -24.08 -29.67
CA GLY A 17 -4.33 -24.60 -28.85
C GLY A 17 -4.49 -24.12 -27.41
N PRO A 18 -3.82 -24.76 -26.43
CA PRO A 18 -3.94 -24.39 -25.03
C PRO A 18 -3.69 -22.88 -24.91
N VAL A 19 -4.71 -22.14 -24.49
CA VAL A 19 -4.55 -20.73 -24.15
C VAL A 19 -3.55 -20.71 -23.01
N GLU A 20 -2.34 -20.20 -23.29
CA GLU A 20 -1.33 -20.00 -22.27
C GLU A 20 -1.95 -19.11 -21.19
N LYS A 21 -2.17 -19.66 -20.01
CA LYS A 21 -2.73 -18.93 -18.88
C LYS A 21 -1.64 -17.95 -18.42
N ILE A 22 -1.83 -16.67 -18.71
CA ILE A 22 -0.89 -15.65 -18.26
C ILE A 22 -0.91 -15.68 -16.72
N SER A 23 0.26 -15.88 -16.12
CA SER A 23 0.43 -15.85 -14.66
C SER A 23 0.09 -14.46 -14.12
N VAL A 24 -0.69 -14.43 -13.04
CA VAL A 24 -1.01 -13.20 -12.31
C VAL A 24 0.17 -12.79 -11.43
N ILE A 25 0.88 -13.77 -10.89
CA ILE A 25 2.08 -13.60 -10.05
C ILE A 25 3.23 -13.04 -10.90
N GLY A 26 3.46 -13.60 -12.10
CA GLY A 26 4.57 -13.20 -12.97
C GLY A 26 5.92 -13.28 -12.26
N ASP A 27 6.72 -12.21 -12.38
CA ASP A 27 8.07 -12.10 -11.79
C ASP A 27 8.07 -11.35 -10.44
N VAL A 28 6.93 -11.24 -9.76
CA VAL A 28 6.81 -10.56 -8.47
C VAL A 28 7.55 -11.37 -7.40
N ASN A 29 8.47 -10.73 -6.67
CA ASN A 29 9.29 -11.34 -5.63
C ASN A 29 9.17 -10.63 -4.26
N GLU A 30 8.39 -9.56 -4.18
CA GLU A 30 8.06 -8.84 -2.95
C GLU A 30 6.54 -8.69 -2.88
N THR A 31 5.99 -8.76 -1.67
CA THR A 31 4.54 -8.60 -1.47
C THR A 31 4.05 -7.32 -2.14
N THR A 32 3.03 -7.46 -2.97
CA THR A 32 2.53 -6.38 -3.84
C THR A 32 1.00 -6.37 -3.82
N LEU A 33 0.42 -5.21 -3.51
CA LEU A 33 -1.01 -4.96 -3.64
C LEU A 33 -1.28 -4.22 -4.96
N LYS A 34 -1.98 -4.90 -5.88
CA LYS A 34 -2.40 -4.31 -7.17
C LYS A 34 -3.78 -3.69 -7.03
N LEU A 35 -3.87 -2.40 -7.31
CA LEU A 35 -5.11 -1.63 -7.26
C LEU A 35 -5.66 -1.46 -8.67
N ASN A 36 -6.90 -1.88 -8.88
CA ASN A 36 -7.56 -1.82 -10.18
C ASN A 36 -8.56 -0.67 -10.23
N ALA A 37 -8.74 -0.08 -11.42
CA ALA A 37 -9.66 1.04 -11.64
C ALA A 37 -11.13 0.73 -11.33
N ASN A 38 -11.53 -0.54 -11.31
CA ASN A 38 -12.88 -0.99 -10.92
C ASN A 38 -13.07 -1.14 -9.40
N GLY A 39 -12.08 -0.75 -8.60
CA GLY A 39 -12.09 -0.85 -7.15
C GLY A 39 -11.67 -2.20 -6.57
N SER A 40 -11.50 -3.25 -7.40
CA SER A 40 -10.97 -4.52 -6.92
C SER A 40 -9.48 -4.41 -6.64
N VAL A 41 -8.98 -5.24 -5.72
CA VAL A 41 -7.56 -5.33 -5.43
C VAL A 41 -7.07 -6.77 -5.60
N ILE A 42 -5.81 -6.93 -5.99
CA ILE A 42 -5.14 -8.23 -6.06
C ILE A 42 -3.90 -8.16 -5.19
N GLU A 43 -3.86 -8.95 -4.15
CA GLU A 43 -2.66 -9.16 -3.36
C GLU A 43 -1.83 -10.28 -3.99
N ILE A 44 -0.53 -10.03 -4.15
CA ILE A 44 0.46 -11.06 -4.39
C ILE A 44 1.33 -11.11 -3.14
N ALA A 45 1.01 -12.03 -2.24
CA ALA A 45 1.82 -12.27 -1.04
C ALA A 45 3.05 -13.10 -1.42
N CYS A 46 4.22 -12.70 -0.92
CA CYS A 46 5.51 -13.35 -1.13
C CYS A 46 6.13 -13.66 0.23
N GLU A 47 6.31 -14.94 0.54
CA GLU A 47 6.79 -15.41 1.84
C GLU A 47 7.93 -16.42 1.69
N ASP A 48 9.03 -16.19 2.40
CA ASP A 48 10.16 -17.11 2.47
C ASP A 48 10.07 -17.98 3.74
N PHE A 49 9.62 -19.20 3.56
CA PHE A 49 9.52 -20.20 4.66
C PHE A 49 10.81 -21.02 4.86
N ALA A 50 11.84 -20.83 4.02
CA ALA A 50 13.10 -21.56 4.16
C ALA A 50 13.88 -21.15 5.42
N HIS A 51 13.68 -19.94 5.92
CA HIS A 51 14.42 -19.33 7.02
C HIS A 51 13.57 -19.10 8.28
N THR A 52 12.36 -19.66 8.35
CA THR A 52 11.51 -19.56 9.54
C THR A 52 11.98 -20.52 10.63
N GLU A 53 11.91 -20.10 11.90
CA GLU A 53 12.26 -20.95 13.05
C GLU A 53 11.34 -22.18 13.20
N ALA A 54 10.11 -22.09 12.71
CA ALA A 54 9.15 -23.19 12.67
C ALA A 54 9.20 -23.87 11.31
N ALA A 55 9.38 -25.19 11.26
CA ALA A 55 9.23 -25.96 10.03
C ALA A 55 7.76 -25.92 9.59
N ILE A 56 7.45 -25.08 8.62
CA ILE A 56 6.12 -24.98 8.03
C ILE A 56 6.05 -25.92 6.84
N ASP A 57 5.03 -26.80 6.83
CA ASP A 57 4.75 -27.65 5.67
C ASP A 57 4.01 -26.85 4.60
N THR A 58 4.78 -26.29 3.66
CA THR A 58 4.24 -25.49 2.56
C THR A 58 3.43 -26.33 1.56
N SER A 59 3.49 -27.68 1.64
CA SER A 59 2.74 -28.57 0.72
C SER A 59 1.22 -28.52 0.94
N THR A 60 0.76 -28.13 2.14
CA THR A 60 -0.66 -28.05 2.50
C THR A 60 -1.18 -26.60 2.53
N LEU A 61 -0.29 -25.61 2.35
CA LEU A 61 -0.62 -24.21 2.52
C LEU A 61 -1.65 -23.72 1.47
N GLU A 62 -1.55 -24.19 0.24
CA GLU A 62 -2.52 -23.85 -0.81
C GLU A 62 -3.95 -24.28 -0.46
N GLU A 63 -4.13 -25.52 0.05
CA GLU A 63 -5.43 -26.03 0.47
C GLU A 63 -5.97 -25.28 1.68
N PHE A 64 -5.08 -24.95 2.63
CA PHE A 64 -5.44 -24.16 3.80
C PHE A 64 -5.96 -22.76 3.40
N ILE A 65 -5.24 -22.03 2.54
CA ILE A 65 -5.64 -20.69 2.08
C ILE A 65 -7.00 -20.76 1.38
N LYS A 66 -7.20 -21.73 0.49
CA LYS A 66 -8.48 -21.94 -0.20
C LYS A 66 -9.63 -22.21 0.77
N SER A 67 -9.37 -23.00 1.82
CA SER A 67 -10.36 -23.29 2.87
C SER A 67 -10.77 -22.05 3.64
N GLU A 68 -9.82 -21.18 4.00
CA GLU A 68 -10.12 -19.93 4.71
C GLU A 68 -10.89 -18.94 3.80
N ILE A 69 -10.55 -18.87 2.51
CA ILE A 69 -11.31 -18.08 1.53
C ILE A 69 -12.75 -18.59 1.40
N ASP A 70 -12.94 -19.90 1.28
CA ASP A 70 -14.28 -20.51 1.16
C ASP A 70 -15.13 -20.23 2.40
N LYS A 71 -14.53 -20.32 3.58
CA LYS A 71 -15.18 -20.01 4.86
C LYS A 71 -15.60 -18.53 4.91
N TYR A 72 -14.69 -17.62 4.60
CA TYR A 72 -15.01 -16.19 4.58
C TYR A 72 -16.13 -15.88 3.58
N ASN A 73 -16.06 -16.41 2.36
CA ASN A 73 -17.09 -16.23 1.33
C ASN A 73 -18.46 -16.76 1.77
N ALA A 74 -18.49 -17.88 2.48
CA ALA A 74 -19.74 -18.45 3.02
C ALA A 74 -20.32 -17.52 4.12
N GLU A 75 -19.51 -16.98 5.00
CA GLU A 75 -19.93 -16.06 6.07
C GLU A 75 -20.36 -14.71 5.50
N ALA A 76 -19.65 -14.18 4.51
CA ALA A 76 -19.95 -12.89 3.86
C ALA A 76 -21.13 -12.97 2.86
N GLY A 77 -21.65 -14.17 2.57
CA GLY A 77 -22.81 -14.36 1.72
C GLY A 77 -22.54 -14.13 0.22
N GLY A 78 -21.35 -14.47 -0.28
CA GLY A 78 -21.02 -14.40 -1.71
C GLY A 78 -19.53 -14.51 -1.98
N ASN A 79 -19.17 -14.59 -3.26
CA ASN A 79 -17.78 -14.66 -3.69
C ASN A 79 -17.10 -13.28 -3.58
N LYS A 80 -16.69 -12.90 -2.38
CA LYS A 80 -15.98 -11.65 -2.08
C LYS A 80 -14.49 -11.75 -2.38
N ILE A 81 -13.94 -12.96 -2.22
CA ILE A 81 -12.53 -13.26 -2.39
C ILE A 81 -12.41 -14.40 -3.40
N THR A 82 -11.43 -14.29 -4.29
CA THR A 82 -11.12 -15.31 -5.29
C THR A 82 -9.65 -15.68 -5.21
N PHE A 83 -9.37 -16.95 -4.99
CA PHE A 83 -8.03 -17.51 -5.13
C PHE A 83 -7.67 -17.57 -6.62
N LEU A 84 -6.55 -16.96 -7.00
CA LEU A 84 -6.13 -16.86 -8.41
C LEU A 84 -5.02 -17.85 -8.75
N GLU A 85 -3.92 -17.83 -7.97
CA GLU A 85 -2.71 -18.58 -8.30
C GLU A 85 -1.89 -18.87 -7.03
N TYR A 86 -1.14 -19.98 -7.07
CA TYR A 86 -0.18 -20.38 -6.04
C TYR A 86 1.08 -20.91 -6.71
N GLN A 87 2.23 -20.49 -6.21
CA GLN A 87 3.55 -20.98 -6.62
C GLN A 87 4.38 -21.25 -5.36
N ASN A 88 5.13 -22.35 -5.38
CA ASN A 88 6.03 -22.72 -4.29
C ASN A 88 7.37 -23.17 -4.92
N ASP A 89 8.37 -22.32 -4.78
CA ASP A 89 9.72 -22.54 -5.30
C ASP A 89 10.69 -22.70 -4.12
N ASP A 90 10.99 -23.94 -3.73
CA ASP A 90 11.92 -24.25 -2.63
C ASP A 90 11.59 -23.54 -1.31
N ASN A 91 10.31 -23.53 -0.91
CA ASN A 91 9.73 -22.83 0.24
C ASN A 91 9.61 -21.29 0.11
N PHE A 92 9.94 -20.71 -1.02
CA PHE A 92 9.50 -19.37 -1.34
C PHE A 92 8.11 -19.46 -1.97
N VAL A 93 7.11 -19.05 -1.19
CA VAL A 93 5.70 -19.16 -1.58
C VAL A 93 5.20 -17.83 -2.10
N ARG A 94 4.49 -17.87 -3.23
CA ARG A 94 3.79 -16.74 -3.81
C ARG A 94 2.33 -17.10 -4.02
N THR A 95 1.43 -16.25 -3.51
CA THR A 95 -0.02 -16.47 -3.59
C THR A 95 -0.68 -15.24 -4.17
N ALA A 96 -1.49 -15.39 -5.20
CA ALA A 96 -2.30 -14.31 -5.75
C ALA A 96 -3.77 -14.50 -5.35
N ILE A 97 -4.33 -13.48 -4.67
CA ILE A 97 -5.70 -13.46 -4.17
C ILE A 97 -6.36 -12.16 -4.63
N GLN A 98 -7.55 -12.26 -5.20
CA GLN A 98 -8.35 -11.11 -5.59
C GLN A 98 -9.48 -10.86 -4.59
N TYR A 99 -9.63 -9.61 -4.19
CA TYR A 99 -10.70 -9.08 -3.35
C TYR A 99 -11.58 -8.15 -4.20
N ILE A 100 -12.90 -8.17 -3.97
CA ILE A 100 -13.82 -7.31 -4.75
C ILE A 100 -13.62 -5.82 -4.49
N ASP A 101 -13.15 -5.46 -3.29
CA ASP A 101 -12.89 -4.10 -2.84
C ASP A 101 -11.88 -4.09 -1.68
N ILE A 102 -11.47 -2.89 -1.28
CA ILE A 102 -10.51 -2.69 -0.19
C ILE A 102 -11.08 -3.07 1.18
N ASP A 103 -12.37 -2.88 1.41
CA ASP A 103 -13.01 -3.23 2.67
C ASP A 103 -12.97 -4.75 2.91
N THR A 104 -13.17 -5.52 1.84
CA THR A 104 -13.01 -6.98 1.87
C THR A 104 -11.57 -7.39 2.15
N TYR A 105 -10.58 -6.71 1.52
CA TYR A 105 -9.15 -6.93 1.79
C TYR A 105 -8.82 -6.66 3.26
N ASN A 106 -9.20 -5.50 3.77
CA ASN A 106 -8.97 -5.10 5.16
C ASN A 106 -9.60 -6.08 6.15
N SER A 107 -10.86 -6.48 5.89
CA SER A 107 -11.58 -7.39 6.76
C SER A 107 -10.97 -8.79 6.83
N PHE A 108 -10.49 -9.32 5.70
CA PHE A 108 -9.90 -10.66 5.62
C PHE A 108 -8.49 -10.69 6.22
N ASN A 109 -7.67 -9.67 5.94
CA ASN A 109 -6.26 -9.61 6.37
C ASN A 109 -6.06 -8.89 7.70
N LEU A 110 -7.13 -8.34 8.32
CA LEU A 110 -7.08 -7.52 9.54
C LEU A 110 -6.20 -6.28 9.37
N MET A 111 -6.28 -5.64 8.19
CA MET A 111 -5.52 -4.45 7.83
C MET A 111 -6.35 -3.18 7.96
N GLU A 112 -5.67 -2.01 7.98
CA GLU A 112 -6.30 -0.68 8.07
C GLU A 112 -5.84 0.22 6.91
N LEU A 113 -5.99 -0.27 5.67
CA LEU A 113 -5.67 0.51 4.49
C LEU A 113 -6.86 1.39 4.10
N ALA A 114 -6.65 2.71 4.01
CA ALA A 114 -7.69 3.65 3.59
C ALA A 114 -7.47 4.07 2.12
N MET A 115 -8.54 4.02 1.33
CA MET A 115 -8.58 4.54 -0.05
C MET A 115 -9.72 5.55 -0.18
N SER A 116 -9.41 6.72 -0.72
CA SER A 116 -10.39 7.79 -0.95
C SER A 116 -10.00 8.68 -2.12
N GLU A 117 -10.87 9.60 -2.52
CA GLU A 117 -10.46 10.79 -3.25
C GLU A 117 -9.41 11.56 -2.44
N PHE A 118 -8.50 12.26 -3.11
CA PHE A 118 -7.48 13.06 -2.41
C PHE A 118 -8.14 14.05 -1.47
N ASN A 119 -7.74 14.02 -0.21
CA ASN A 119 -8.24 14.88 0.84
C ASN A 119 -7.07 15.52 1.59
N LYS A 120 -6.91 16.83 1.40
CA LYS A 120 -5.84 17.63 2.01
C LYS A 120 -5.86 17.53 3.54
N GLU A 121 -7.06 17.69 4.15
CA GLU A 121 -7.19 17.68 5.61
C GLU A 121 -6.77 16.33 6.22
N ALA A 122 -7.08 15.23 5.51
CA ALA A 122 -6.66 13.90 5.93
C ALA A 122 -5.13 13.73 5.84
N ALA A 123 -4.51 14.23 4.77
CA ALA A 123 -3.07 14.22 4.60
C ALA A 123 -2.35 15.08 5.66
N ASP A 124 -2.83 16.30 5.89
CA ASP A 124 -2.27 17.21 6.90
C ASP A 124 -2.42 16.66 8.32
N LYS A 125 -3.54 15.95 8.58
CA LYS A 125 -3.77 15.28 9.87
C LYS A 125 -2.70 14.23 10.17
N ILE A 126 -2.27 13.47 9.16
CA ILE A 126 -1.22 12.46 9.34
C ILE A 126 0.08 13.10 9.84
N VAL A 127 0.49 14.21 9.21
CA VAL A 127 1.69 14.94 9.63
C VAL A 127 1.54 15.46 11.05
N LYS A 128 0.37 16.00 11.40
CA LYS A 128 0.08 16.48 12.76
C LYS A 128 0.11 15.35 13.80
N ASP A 129 -0.47 14.20 13.46
CA ASP A 129 -0.48 13.03 14.35
C ASP A 129 0.92 12.44 14.53
N GLU A 130 1.75 12.35 13.45
CA GLU A 130 3.15 11.94 13.54
C GLU A 130 3.96 12.90 14.41
N GLN A 131 3.76 14.20 14.23
CA GLN A 131 4.41 15.22 15.05
C GLN A 131 4.04 15.10 16.54
N ALA A 132 2.75 14.96 16.83
CA ALA A 132 2.29 14.81 18.21
C ALA A 132 2.91 13.56 18.86
N SER A 133 2.97 12.45 18.13
CA SER A 133 3.60 11.21 18.60
C SER A 133 5.09 11.37 18.89
N LEU A 134 5.84 12.05 18.01
CA LEU A 134 7.27 12.33 18.20
C LEU A 134 7.49 13.25 19.42
N THR A 135 6.64 14.28 19.56
CA THR A 135 6.70 15.19 20.70
C THR A 135 6.43 14.47 22.02
N ASP A 136 5.44 13.59 22.07
CA ASP A 136 5.12 12.82 23.26
C ASP A 136 6.21 11.77 23.58
N ALA A 137 6.80 11.15 22.56
CA ALA A 137 7.95 10.26 22.71
C ALA A 137 9.16 11.03 23.28
N ALA A 138 9.48 12.21 22.72
CA ALA A 138 10.58 13.05 23.19
C ALA A 138 10.38 13.52 24.63
N LYS A 139 9.15 13.92 25.02
CA LYS A 139 8.84 14.29 26.42
C LYS A 139 8.97 13.12 27.40
N SER A 140 8.86 11.88 26.93
CA SER A 140 9.01 10.67 27.76
C SER A 140 10.47 10.24 27.98
N ILE A 141 11.41 10.80 27.23
CA ILE A 141 12.83 10.48 27.29
C ILE A 141 13.49 11.30 28.41
N ASP A 142 14.16 10.62 29.34
CA ASP A 142 15.01 11.29 30.34
C ASP A 142 16.38 11.60 29.70
N MET A 143 16.48 12.81 29.15
CA MET A 143 17.69 13.29 28.45
C MET A 143 18.94 13.28 29.34
N ASP A 144 18.78 13.35 30.68
CA ASP A 144 19.90 13.36 31.61
C ASP A 144 20.53 11.95 31.76
N GLU A 145 19.76 10.88 31.43
CA GLU A 145 20.22 9.51 31.48
C GLU A 145 20.80 9.02 30.14
N MET A 146 20.62 9.75 29.04
CA MET A 146 21.12 9.37 27.71
C MET A 146 22.61 9.61 27.54
N SER A 147 23.26 8.67 26.84
CA SER A 147 24.64 8.88 26.37
C SER A 147 24.69 9.88 25.22
N GLU A 148 25.88 10.46 24.97
CA GLU A 148 26.07 11.37 23.82
C GLU A 148 25.80 10.74 22.46
N GLU A 149 25.98 9.40 22.37
CA GLU A 149 25.71 8.61 21.15
C GLU A 149 24.19 8.48 20.92
N GLU A 150 23.42 8.17 21.98
CA GLU A 150 21.95 8.08 21.93
C GLU A 150 21.31 9.46 21.64
N LYS A 151 21.89 10.56 22.20
CA LYS A 151 21.43 11.91 21.89
C LYS A 151 21.67 12.27 20.42
N ALA A 152 22.82 11.88 19.85
CA ALA A 152 23.13 12.15 18.45
C ALA A 152 22.21 11.35 17.50
N GLU A 153 21.87 10.10 17.85
CA GLU A 153 20.90 9.31 17.07
C GLU A 153 19.50 9.95 17.12
N LEU A 154 19.05 10.39 18.31
CA LEU A 154 17.77 11.08 18.48
C LEU A 154 17.74 12.42 17.71
N GLU A 155 18.84 13.18 17.73
CA GLU A 155 18.96 14.42 16.99
C GLU A 155 18.87 14.20 15.46
N GLU A 156 19.49 13.12 14.95
CA GLU A 156 19.40 12.75 13.53
C GLU A 156 17.97 12.34 13.15
N GLU A 157 17.28 11.57 14.02
CA GLU A 157 15.89 11.17 13.82
C GLU A 157 14.93 12.37 13.81
N LEU A 158 15.10 13.26 14.78
CA LEU A 158 14.32 14.49 14.90
C LEU A 158 14.58 15.45 13.73
N ALA A 159 15.83 15.61 13.30
CA ALA A 159 16.20 16.42 12.16
C ALA A 159 15.58 15.88 10.86
N GLY A 160 15.53 14.54 10.70
CA GLY A 160 14.84 13.87 9.61
C GLY A 160 13.33 14.15 9.59
N ALA A 161 12.74 14.42 10.76
CA ALA A 161 11.34 14.82 10.93
C ALA A 161 11.12 16.34 10.88
N GLY A 162 12.21 17.14 10.75
CA GLY A 162 12.14 18.61 10.69
C GLY A 162 12.19 19.32 12.04
N TYR A 163 12.63 18.63 13.09
CA TYR A 163 12.78 19.15 14.45
C TYR A 163 14.25 19.30 14.86
N ASN A 164 14.49 20.16 15.86
CA ASN A 164 15.77 20.19 16.49
C ASN A 164 15.63 19.83 18.00
N LEU A 165 16.65 19.22 18.56
CA LEU A 165 16.66 18.76 19.94
C LEU A 165 16.51 19.93 20.94
N GLU A 166 17.07 21.11 20.63
CA GLU A 166 16.98 22.31 21.47
C GLU A 166 15.53 22.81 21.63
N ASP A 167 14.67 22.64 20.61
CA ASP A 167 13.27 23.04 20.67
C ASP A 167 12.48 22.12 21.62
N ILE A 168 12.89 20.83 21.72
CA ILE A 168 12.32 19.85 22.65
C ILE A 168 12.80 20.13 24.07
N GLU A 169 14.10 20.30 24.29
CA GLU A 169 14.69 20.59 25.61
C GLU A 169 14.19 21.93 26.21
N SER A 170 13.95 22.93 25.36
CA SER A 170 13.44 24.23 25.80
C SER A 170 11.94 24.25 26.11
N GLY A 171 11.20 23.14 25.82
CA GLY A 171 9.76 23.09 25.96
C GLY A 171 9.02 24.01 24.97
N LEU A 172 9.70 24.50 23.94
CA LEU A 172 9.13 25.38 22.91
C LEU A 172 8.12 24.63 22.02
N LEU A 173 8.03 23.32 22.15
CA LEU A 173 6.95 22.49 21.59
C LEU A 173 5.70 22.45 22.49
N ASP A 174 5.69 23.24 23.59
CA ASP A 174 4.49 23.39 24.43
C ASP A 174 3.45 24.27 23.70
N GLU A 175 2.16 24.01 23.94
CA GLU A 175 0.96 24.60 23.31
C GLU A 175 0.88 26.14 23.30
N THR A 176 1.96 26.84 23.73
CA THR A 176 2.08 28.31 23.78
C THR A 176 2.89 28.91 22.63
N ALA A 177 3.05 28.20 21.49
CA ALA A 177 3.37 28.93 20.27
C ALA A 177 2.23 29.94 20.05
N SER A 178 2.48 31.17 20.53
CA SER A 178 1.56 32.30 20.47
C SER A 178 0.84 32.33 19.13
N GLU A 179 -0.43 32.76 19.13
CA GLU A 179 -1.30 32.98 17.97
C GLU A 179 -0.74 33.93 16.88
N GLY A 180 0.57 34.02 16.75
CA GLY A 180 1.29 34.79 15.76
C GLY A 180 2.33 33.93 15.08
N ASP A 181 2.04 33.54 13.84
CA ASP A 181 2.97 32.93 12.86
C ASP A 181 3.38 31.45 13.07
N ALA A 182 2.58 30.61 13.72
CA ALA A 182 2.73 29.17 13.53
C ALA A 182 2.44 28.84 12.05
N GLU A 183 3.47 28.56 11.25
CA GLU A 183 3.24 28.03 9.89
C GLU A 183 2.31 26.81 10.04
N GLU A 184 1.17 26.88 9.37
CA GLU A 184 0.20 25.79 9.39
C GLU A 184 0.93 24.54 8.91
N LEU A 185 0.98 23.49 9.74
CA LEU A 185 1.60 22.22 9.37
C LEU A 185 0.84 21.63 8.19
N VAL A 186 1.48 21.65 7.05
CA VAL A 186 0.96 21.22 5.78
C VAL A 186 1.75 20.01 5.33
N ALA A 187 1.06 18.95 4.95
CA ALA A 187 1.73 17.75 4.43
C ALA A 187 2.55 18.08 3.17
N THR A 188 3.73 17.50 3.10
CA THR A 188 4.61 17.63 1.93
C THR A 188 4.75 16.30 1.22
N PHE A 189 4.83 16.38 -0.10
CA PHE A 189 4.92 15.25 -1.02
C PHE A 189 6.07 15.43 -1.98
N THR A 190 6.56 14.33 -2.51
CA THR A 190 7.45 14.31 -3.66
C THR A 190 6.62 14.12 -4.92
N ASP A 191 6.74 14.99 -5.90
CA ASP A 191 6.17 14.81 -7.25
C ASP A 191 6.90 13.67 -7.95
N ALA A 192 6.17 12.62 -8.34
CA ALA A 192 6.73 11.40 -8.91
C ALA A 192 7.42 11.62 -10.27
N SER A 193 7.07 12.68 -10.99
CA SER A 193 7.61 12.98 -12.32
C SER A 193 8.86 13.86 -12.28
N THR A 194 8.95 14.78 -11.30
CA THR A 194 10.00 15.80 -11.24
C THR A 194 10.95 15.61 -10.07
N GLY A 195 10.54 14.88 -9.03
CA GLY A 195 11.24 14.76 -7.75
C GLY A 195 11.16 16.03 -6.89
N SER A 196 10.34 17.02 -7.27
CA SER A 196 10.19 18.26 -6.51
C SER A 196 9.27 18.06 -5.31
N VAL A 197 9.53 18.81 -4.23
CA VAL A 197 8.65 18.86 -3.07
C VAL A 197 7.44 19.76 -3.39
N VAL A 198 6.25 19.28 -3.07
CA VAL A 198 4.95 19.92 -3.28
C VAL A 198 4.17 19.89 -1.96
N LYS A 199 3.53 21.00 -1.58
CA LYS A 199 2.66 21.04 -0.41
C LYS A 199 1.25 20.54 -0.74
N SER A 200 0.54 20.00 0.25
CA SER A 200 -0.83 19.46 0.06
C SER A 200 -1.82 20.50 -0.47
N ASP A 201 -1.63 21.79 -0.14
CA ASP A 201 -2.47 22.90 -0.60
C ASP A 201 -2.23 23.29 -2.07
N GLU A 202 -1.12 22.86 -2.65
CA GLU A 202 -0.81 23.04 -4.08
C GLU A 202 -1.43 21.92 -4.94
N ILE A 203 -1.89 20.82 -4.32
CA ILE A 203 -2.56 19.71 -5.02
C ILE A 203 -4.04 20.03 -5.19
N THR A 204 -4.43 20.47 -6.37
CA THR A 204 -5.78 20.98 -6.65
C THR A 204 -6.63 20.09 -7.56
N ASP A 205 -6.05 19.02 -8.13
CA ASP A 205 -6.79 18.12 -9.02
C ASP A 205 -7.68 17.17 -8.22
N SER A 206 -8.99 17.37 -8.33
CA SER A 206 -10.01 16.59 -7.63
C SER A 206 -10.20 15.17 -8.20
N SER A 207 -9.52 14.83 -9.30
CA SER A 207 -9.57 13.47 -9.86
C SER A 207 -8.56 12.52 -9.22
N TYR A 208 -7.67 13.03 -8.37
CA TYR A 208 -6.68 12.21 -7.70
C TYR A 208 -7.31 11.36 -6.59
N MET A 209 -6.79 10.16 -6.47
CA MET A 209 -7.09 9.21 -5.40
C MET A 209 -5.94 9.18 -4.41
N MET A 210 -6.21 8.78 -3.19
CA MET A 210 -5.23 8.71 -2.12
C MET A 210 -5.30 7.35 -1.41
N ILE A 211 -4.14 6.79 -1.09
CA ILE A 211 -3.98 5.67 -0.16
C ILE A 211 -3.28 6.18 1.08
N ILE A 212 -3.77 5.76 2.24
CA ILE A 212 -3.11 5.94 3.53
C ILE A 212 -2.89 4.55 4.13
N THR A 213 -1.65 4.24 4.50
CA THR A 213 -1.28 2.92 5.03
C THR A 213 0.03 3.00 5.80
N ASP A 214 0.29 2.03 6.67
CA ASP A 214 1.60 1.75 7.30
C ASP A 214 2.13 0.34 6.94
N GLU A 215 1.42 -0.37 6.07
CA GLU A 215 1.80 -1.73 5.67
C GLU A 215 3.00 -1.73 4.71
N PRO A 216 4.11 -2.39 5.09
CA PRO A 216 5.33 -2.40 4.31
C PRO A 216 5.23 -3.36 3.11
N MET A 217 4.80 -2.85 1.97
CA MET A 217 4.70 -3.62 0.73
C MET A 217 4.77 -2.69 -0.50
N ASN A 218 4.77 -3.30 -1.68
CA ASN A 218 4.64 -2.57 -2.93
C ASN A 218 3.17 -2.30 -3.26
N TYR A 219 2.86 -1.06 -3.67
CA TYR A 219 1.54 -0.65 -4.17
C TYR A 219 1.65 -0.38 -5.67
N TYR A 220 0.96 -1.18 -6.47
CA TYR A 220 0.96 -1.08 -7.92
C TYR A 220 -0.39 -0.57 -8.43
N ILE A 221 -0.40 0.54 -9.15
CA ILE A 221 -1.61 1.15 -9.72
C ILE A 221 -1.82 0.59 -11.14
N ASN A 222 -2.69 -0.40 -11.26
CA ASN A 222 -2.94 -1.09 -12.51
C ASN A 222 -3.80 -0.24 -13.48
N GLY A 223 -3.18 0.24 -14.55
CA GLY A 223 -3.82 1.16 -15.51
C GLY A 223 -3.83 2.62 -15.05
N GLY A 224 -2.99 2.96 -14.09
CA GLY A 224 -2.84 4.31 -13.57
C GLY A 224 -1.38 4.71 -13.40
N LYS A 225 -1.14 5.75 -12.62
CA LYS A 225 0.21 6.20 -12.25
C LYS A 225 0.23 6.84 -10.87
N ILE A 226 1.37 6.78 -10.21
CA ILE A 226 1.70 7.55 -9.01
C ILE A 226 1.90 9.01 -9.43
N VAL A 227 1.32 9.94 -8.68
CA VAL A 227 1.45 11.38 -8.93
C VAL A 227 2.30 12.01 -7.83
N TYR A 228 1.98 11.73 -6.56
CA TYR A 228 2.72 12.21 -5.41
C TYR A 228 2.83 11.11 -4.35
N TYR A 229 3.87 11.20 -3.52
CA TYR A 229 4.06 10.30 -2.38
C TYR A 229 4.82 11.03 -1.26
N ASN A 230 4.59 10.63 0.00
CA ASN A 230 5.29 11.22 1.14
C ASN A 230 6.64 10.50 1.43
N LYS A 231 7.36 10.98 2.44
CA LYS A 231 8.70 10.47 2.84
C LYS A 231 8.74 8.97 3.21
N ASN A 232 7.61 8.39 3.62
CA ASN A 232 7.51 6.97 4.02
C ASN A 232 7.36 6.02 2.82
N CYS A 233 7.57 6.54 1.62
CA CYS A 233 7.47 5.84 0.36
C CYS A 233 8.74 5.99 -0.49
N GLU A 234 9.06 4.95 -1.25
CA GLU A 234 10.09 4.95 -2.30
C GLU A 234 9.43 4.68 -3.67
N LEU A 235 9.65 5.56 -4.64
CA LEU A 235 9.14 5.36 -6.00
C LEU A 235 9.98 4.31 -6.72
N VAL A 236 9.38 3.15 -6.99
CA VAL A 236 10.03 2.07 -7.77
C VAL A 236 9.98 2.37 -9.27
N ASN A 237 8.81 2.82 -9.74
CA ASN A 237 8.57 3.30 -11.12
C ASN A 237 7.28 4.13 -11.16
N GLU A 238 6.87 4.59 -12.35
CA GLU A 238 5.69 5.46 -12.52
C GLU A 238 4.35 4.88 -12.02
N THR A 239 4.28 3.55 -11.85
CA THR A 239 3.05 2.84 -11.44
C THR A 239 3.19 2.16 -10.09
N THR A 240 4.38 2.11 -9.49
CA THR A 240 4.68 1.33 -8.29
C THR A 240 5.45 2.16 -7.28
N VAL A 241 4.99 2.12 -6.06
CA VAL A 241 5.66 2.70 -4.89
C VAL A 241 5.81 1.63 -3.83
N LYS A 242 6.94 1.64 -3.11
CA LYS A 242 7.23 0.79 -1.96
C LYS A 242 7.03 1.59 -0.68
N VAL A 243 6.30 1.03 0.27
CA VAL A 243 6.12 1.60 1.62
C VAL A 243 7.14 0.98 2.56
N SER A 244 7.81 1.81 3.39
CA SER A 244 8.85 1.36 4.32
C SER A 244 8.29 0.69 5.58
N GLY A 245 7.09 1.09 6.02
CA GLY A 245 6.50 0.67 7.30
C GLY A 245 6.99 1.48 8.52
N GLU A 246 7.79 2.53 8.30
CA GLU A 246 8.33 3.39 9.37
C GLU A 246 7.39 4.53 9.78
N GLY A 247 6.16 4.54 9.27
CA GLY A 247 5.13 5.55 9.55
C GLY A 247 4.02 5.50 8.53
N LYS A 248 3.05 6.41 8.63
CA LYS A 248 1.94 6.46 7.69
C LYS A 248 2.40 6.92 6.30
N ALA A 249 2.35 6.04 5.34
CA ALA A 249 2.53 6.35 3.93
C ALA A 249 1.28 7.02 3.38
N VAL A 250 1.48 8.05 2.54
CA VAL A 250 0.43 8.69 1.76
C VAL A 250 0.84 8.65 0.29
N ILE A 251 0.04 7.95 -0.51
CA ILE A 251 0.27 7.74 -1.94
C ILE A 251 -0.87 8.40 -2.70
N VAL A 252 -0.55 9.38 -3.54
CA VAL A 252 -1.54 10.05 -4.43
C VAL A 252 -1.36 9.53 -5.84
N TYR A 253 -2.44 9.08 -6.45
CA TYR A 253 -2.41 8.43 -7.74
C TYR A 253 -3.63 8.78 -8.59
N THR A 254 -3.57 8.45 -9.89
CA THR A 254 -4.69 8.57 -10.81
C THR A 254 -4.79 7.35 -11.70
N PHE A 255 -6.00 7.01 -12.13
CA PHE A 255 -6.20 6.06 -13.22
C PHE A 255 -6.27 6.80 -14.56
N ASN A 256 -5.67 6.21 -15.60
CA ASN A 256 -5.82 6.71 -16.97
C ASN A 256 -7.15 6.19 -17.53
N PHE A 257 -8.14 7.04 -17.63
CA PHE A 257 -9.40 6.73 -18.31
C PHE A 257 -9.39 7.21 -19.75
#